data_96405bc9e4cf31479623356d657d551e
#
_entry.id   96405bc9e4cf31479623356d657d551e
#
_cell.length_a   1.000
_cell.length_b   1.000
_cell.length_c   1.000
_cell.angle_alpha   90.00
_cell.angle_beta   90.00
_cell.angle_gamma   90.00
#
_symmetry.space_group_name_H-M   'P 1'
#
loop_
_entity.id
_entity.type
_entity.pdbx_description
1 polymer ?
#
loop_
_entity_poly.entity_id
_entity_poly.type
_entity_poly.pdbx_seq_one_letter_code
_entity_poly.pdbx_strand_id
1 'polypeptide(L)'
;RIAAEAAAPTPGVAEDGGKASIDVVTFQSVGHAYVAKDRVLDDVSFELRRGTTLALVGATGSGKTTIAGLLARWYEPSDGQILVDGVDYRQRGLDWWQSQFGVVQQVPHLFSGTVRDNIRYGRLDADDDAIRAALQRVRALDFVSDLEGGLDFEVGEGGGNLSQGQRQLISLARAFLADPQIFIMDEATSSVDAETESTIQAAVDEILRDRIAVVIAHRLSTIRRADLILVLDQGKVVERGSHEELMQARGR
;
A
#
# COMPACT_ATOMS: atom_id res chain seq x y z
N ARG A 1 6.25 -12.27 23.57
CA ARG A 1 6.67 -13.40 22.72
C ARG A 1 5.42 -14.18 22.35
N ILE A 2 4.80 -13.83 21.23
CA ILE A 2 3.85 -14.73 20.54
C ILE A 2 4.61 -15.13 19.27
N ALA A 3 5.21 -16.31 19.30
CA ALA A 3 5.70 -16.94 18.11
C ALA A 3 4.46 -17.34 17.29
N ALA A 4 4.21 -16.65 16.18
CA ALA A 4 3.38 -17.19 15.15
C ALA A 4 4.13 -18.41 14.60
N GLU A 5 3.58 -19.58 14.82
CA GLU A 5 4.03 -20.82 14.19
C GLU A 5 3.80 -20.61 12.69
N ALA A 6 4.88 -20.29 11.97
CA ALA A 6 4.84 -20.20 10.53
C ALA A 6 4.49 -21.62 10.01
N ALA A 7 3.32 -21.74 9.40
CA ALA A 7 2.94 -22.96 8.72
C ALA A 7 4.03 -23.32 7.70
N ALA A 8 4.52 -24.56 7.76
CA ALA A 8 5.54 -25.04 6.86
C ALA A 8 5.09 -24.86 5.39
N PRO A 9 5.96 -24.47 4.47
CA PRO A 9 5.60 -24.31 3.07
C PRO A 9 5.10 -25.64 2.51
N THR A 10 3.91 -25.61 1.95
CA THR A 10 3.32 -26.78 1.28
C THR A 10 4.22 -27.15 0.08
N PRO A 11 4.69 -28.42 -0.06
CA PRO A 11 5.50 -28.82 -1.19
C PRO A 11 4.68 -28.73 -2.49
N GLY A 12 5.14 -27.97 -3.46
CA GLY A 12 4.51 -27.87 -4.78
C GLY A 12 4.24 -26.44 -5.27
N VAL A 13 4.69 -25.43 -4.53
CA VAL A 13 4.64 -24.04 -4.99
C VAL A 13 5.67 -23.90 -6.10
N ALA A 14 5.21 -23.57 -7.31
CA ALA A 14 6.10 -23.14 -8.39
C ALA A 14 6.97 -22.00 -7.86
N GLU A 15 8.29 -22.17 -7.90
CA GLU A 15 9.21 -21.04 -7.87
C GLU A 15 8.93 -20.26 -9.16
N ASP A 16 7.93 -19.41 -9.16
CA ASP A 16 7.67 -18.49 -10.25
C ASP A 16 8.80 -17.45 -10.27
N GLY A 17 9.95 -17.86 -10.80
CA GLY A 17 11.12 -17.01 -11.06
C GLY A 17 10.88 -15.99 -12.18
N GLY A 18 9.61 -15.66 -12.47
CA GLY A 18 9.18 -14.61 -13.37
C GLY A 18 8.25 -13.64 -12.63
N LYS A 19 8.26 -12.35 -12.99
CA LYS A 19 7.24 -11.37 -12.63
C LYS A 19 5.92 -11.79 -13.31
N ALA A 20 5.22 -12.81 -12.78
CA ALA A 20 3.87 -13.10 -13.21
C ALA A 20 3.02 -11.87 -12.89
N SER A 21 2.31 -11.35 -13.89
CA SER A 21 1.42 -10.22 -13.67
C SER A 21 0.25 -10.66 -12.78
N ILE A 22 -0.12 -9.83 -11.81
CA ILE A 22 -1.29 -10.03 -10.99
C ILE A 22 -2.42 -9.20 -11.62
N ASP A 23 -3.46 -9.87 -12.09
CA ASP A 23 -4.57 -9.21 -12.75
C ASP A 23 -5.77 -9.03 -11.83
N VAL A 24 -6.02 -10.00 -10.94
CA VAL A 24 -7.17 -9.98 -10.04
C VAL A 24 -6.82 -10.52 -8.65
N VAL A 25 -7.26 -9.81 -7.63
CA VAL A 25 -7.26 -10.29 -6.23
C VAL A 25 -8.69 -10.34 -5.73
N THR A 26 -9.12 -11.51 -5.24
CA THR A 26 -10.49 -11.73 -4.77
C THR A 26 -10.52 -12.14 -3.30
N PHE A 27 -11.25 -11.42 -2.48
CA PHE A 27 -11.63 -11.83 -1.14
C PHE A 27 -12.95 -12.57 -1.20
N GLN A 28 -13.00 -13.80 -0.66
CA GLN A 28 -14.20 -14.65 -0.65
C GLN A 28 -14.55 -15.02 0.78
N SER A 29 -15.61 -14.43 1.30
CA SER A 29 -16.16 -14.65 2.65
C SER A 29 -15.08 -14.63 3.73
N VAL A 30 -14.18 -13.65 3.64
CA VAL A 30 -13.02 -13.54 4.53
C VAL A 30 -13.45 -13.06 5.91
N GLY A 31 -13.13 -13.87 6.91
CA GLY A 31 -13.21 -13.55 8.33
C GLY A 31 -11.84 -13.57 8.99
N HIS A 32 -11.65 -12.73 10.02
CA HIS A 32 -10.40 -12.72 10.77
C HIS A 32 -10.61 -12.35 12.24
N ALA A 33 -9.87 -13.04 13.10
CA ALA A 33 -9.78 -12.76 14.53
C ALA A 33 -8.31 -12.82 14.97
N TYR A 34 -7.82 -11.79 15.64
CA TYR A 34 -6.46 -11.81 16.21
C TYR A 34 -6.36 -12.74 17.42
N VAL A 35 -7.47 -12.90 18.15
CA VAL A 35 -7.62 -13.83 19.27
C VAL A 35 -8.95 -14.55 19.11
N ALA A 36 -9.04 -15.82 19.42
CA ALA A 36 -10.15 -16.71 19.11
C ALA A 36 -11.59 -16.22 19.45
N LYS A 37 -11.74 -15.15 20.22
CA LYS A 37 -13.04 -14.58 20.62
C LYS A 37 -13.26 -13.14 20.14
N ASP A 38 -12.29 -12.53 19.48
CA ASP A 38 -12.34 -11.12 19.07
C ASP A 38 -12.33 -11.02 17.54
N ARG A 39 -13.48 -11.24 16.93
CA ARG A 39 -13.64 -11.21 15.48
C ARG A 39 -13.59 -9.77 14.99
N VAL A 40 -12.60 -9.46 14.17
CA VAL A 40 -12.35 -8.12 13.61
C VAL A 40 -12.93 -7.98 12.22
N LEU A 41 -13.00 -9.06 11.43
CA LEU A 41 -13.65 -9.08 10.13
C LEU A 41 -14.63 -10.25 10.04
N ASP A 42 -15.77 -10.00 9.41
CA ASP A 42 -16.84 -10.97 9.27
C ASP A 42 -17.45 -10.92 7.87
N ASP A 43 -17.24 -12.02 7.10
CA ASP A 43 -17.78 -12.25 5.76
C ASP A 43 -17.46 -11.14 4.74
N VAL A 44 -16.20 -10.73 4.67
CA VAL A 44 -15.75 -9.69 3.75
C VAL A 44 -15.48 -10.29 2.37
N SER A 45 -16.22 -9.81 1.34
CA SER A 45 -16.11 -10.28 -0.03
C SER A 45 -16.04 -9.12 -1.01
N PHE A 46 -14.97 -9.08 -1.83
CA PHE A 46 -14.78 -8.10 -2.91
C PHE A 46 -13.72 -8.56 -3.89
N GLU A 47 -13.63 -7.89 -5.02
CA GLU A 47 -12.65 -8.14 -6.07
C GLU A 47 -11.91 -6.85 -6.42
N LEU A 48 -10.60 -6.95 -6.63
CA LEU A 48 -9.70 -5.89 -7.08
C LEU A 48 -9.10 -6.31 -8.41
N ARG A 49 -9.12 -5.44 -9.39
CA ARG A 49 -8.51 -5.65 -10.70
C ARG A 49 -7.31 -4.75 -10.89
N ARG A 50 -6.38 -5.15 -11.73
CA ARG A 50 -5.29 -4.29 -12.18
C ARG A 50 -5.87 -2.97 -12.73
N GLY A 51 -5.22 -1.86 -12.37
CA GLY A 51 -5.65 -0.52 -12.75
C GLY A 51 -6.81 0.01 -11.91
N THR A 52 -7.22 -0.68 -10.82
CA THR A 52 -8.28 -0.18 -9.94
C THR A 52 -7.77 0.22 -8.57
N THR A 53 -8.33 1.28 -8.05
CA THR A 53 -8.08 1.80 -6.70
C THR A 53 -9.27 1.51 -5.80
N LEU A 54 -9.01 0.77 -4.71
CA LEU A 54 -9.96 0.56 -3.62
C LEU A 54 -9.73 1.59 -2.52
N ALA A 55 -10.76 2.32 -2.11
CA ALA A 55 -10.76 3.10 -0.89
C ALA A 55 -11.46 2.34 0.25
N LEU A 56 -10.76 2.16 1.36
CA LEU A 56 -11.32 1.61 2.60
C LEU A 56 -11.72 2.78 3.52
N VAL A 57 -13.00 2.86 3.85
CA VAL A 57 -13.59 3.94 4.65
C VAL A 57 -14.30 3.34 5.86
N GLY A 58 -14.27 4.03 6.99
CA GLY A 58 -14.92 3.59 8.23
C GLY A 58 -14.24 4.15 9.47
N ALA A 59 -14.88 3.99 10.63
CA ALA A 59 -14.33 4.42 11.91
C ALA A 59 -13.01 3.70 12.26
N THR A 60 -12.24 4.26 13.19
CA THR A 60 -11.09 3.55 13.77
C THR A 60 -11.55 2.24 14.39
N GLY A 61 -10.83 1.16 14.13
CA GLY A 61 -11.21 -0.19 14.58
C GLY A 61 -12.24 -0.91 13.71
N SER A 62 -12.71 -0.33 12.58
CA SER A 62 -13.67 -0.99 11.70
C SER A 62 -13.11 -2.14 10.86
N GLY A 63 -11.77 -2.38 10.88
CA GLY A 63 -11.14 -3.48 10.16
C GLY A 63 -10.33 -3.09 8.92
N LYS A 64 -10.20 -1.79 8.57
CA LYS A 64 -9.46 -1.32 7.38
C LYS A 64 -8.01 -1.82 7.32
N THR A 65 -7.25 -1.59 8.38
CA THR A 65 -5.84 -2.03 8.49
C THR A 65 -5.72 -3.55 8.51
N THR A 66 -6.74 -4.25 9.03
CA THR A 66 -6.79 -5.71 9.01
C THR A 66 -6.95 -6.24 7.59
N ILE A 67 -7.81 -5.63 6.75
CA ILE A 67 -7.93 -5.99 5.32
C ILE A 67 -6.58 -5.79 4.61
N ALA A 68 -5.92 -4.64 4.83
CA ALA A 68 -4.60 -4.38 4.26
C ALA A 68 -3.55 -5.41 4.71
N GLY A 69 -3.54 -5.76 6.00
CA GLY A 69 -2.62 -6.76 6.57
C GLY A 69 -2.87 -8.19 6.06
N LEU A 70 -4.13 -8.57 5.86
CA LEU A 70 -4.50 -9.84 5.24
C LEU A 70 -4.07 -9.89 3.78
N LEU A 71 -4.29 -8.80 3.03
CA LEU A 71 -3.85 -8.70 1.66
C LEU A 71 -2.32 -8.85 1.54
N ALA A 72 -1.56 -8.15 2.40
CA ALA A 72 -0.09 -8.25 2.43
C ALA A 72 0.43 -9.56 3.05
N ARG A 73 -0.47 -10.42 3.53
CA ARG A 73 -0.16 -11.67 4.21
C ARG A 73 0.74 -11.48 5.45
N TRP A 74 0.53 -10.37 6.17
CA TRP A 74 1.05 -10.21 7.54
C TRP A 74 0.27 -11.09 8.52
N TYR A 75 -0.97 -11.36 8.17
CA TYR A 75 -1.88 -12.30 8.83
C TYR A 75 -2.53 -13.17 7.75
N GLU A 76 -3.07 -14.31 8.15
CA GLU A 76 -3.89 -15.16 7.28
C GLU A 76 -5.35 -15.11 7.74
N PRO A 77 -6.33 -15.27 6.82
CA PRO A 77 -7.73 -15.30 7.18
C PRO A 77 -8.04 -16.48 8.11
N SER A 78 -8.88 -16.24 9.14
CA SER A 78 -9.39 -17.30 10.00
C SER A 78 -10.44 -18.13 9.28
N ASP A 79 -11.23 -17.49 8.40
CA ASP A 79 -12.26 -18.10 7.57
C ASP A 79 -12.21 -17.50 6.17
N GLY A 80 -12.71 -18.25 5.18
CA GLY A 80 -12.71 -17.83 3.79
C GLY A 80 -11.34 -17.95 3.14
N GLN A 81 -11.17 -17.27 2.01
CA GLN A 81 -9.93 -17.35 1.24
C GLN A 81 -9.67 -16.06 0.45
N ILE A 82 -8.40 -15.80 0.16
CA ILE A 82 -7.95 -14.73 -0.72
C ILE A 82 -7.32 -15.38 -1.95
N LEU A 83 -7.88 -15.11 -3.12
CA LEU A 83 -7.42 -15.65 -4.39
C LEU A 83 -6.64 -14.60 -5.17
N VAL A 84 -5.59 -15.04 -5.85
CA VAL A 84 -4.79 -14.27 -6.80
C VAL A 84 -4.87 -14.98 -8.14
N ASP A 85 -5.54 -14.36 -9.09
CA ASP A 85 -5.82 -14.96 -10.40
C ASP A 85 -6.46 -16.35 -10.27
N GLY A 86 -7.40 -16.49 -9.32
CA GLY A 86 -8.14 -17.73 -9.06
C GLY A 86 -7.42 -18.77 -8.21
N VAL A 87 -6.17 -18.52 -7.80
CA VAL A 87 -5.37 -19.42 -6.94
C VAL A 87 -5.27 -18.85 -5.54
N ASP A 88 -5.48 -19.69 -4.51
CA ASP A 88 -5.31 -19.25 -3.13
C ASP A 88 -3.89 -18.71 -2.90
N TYR A 89 -3.79 -17.49 -2.39
CA TYR A 89 -2.50 -16.81 -2.20
C TYR A 89 -1.56 -17.55 -1.23
N ARG A 90 -2.10 -18.43 -0.36
CA ARG A 90 -1.32 -19.28 0.53
C ARG A 90 -0.52 -20.36 -0.23
N GLN A 91 -0.91 -20.68 -1.46
CA GLN A 91 -0.18 -21.57 -2.36
C GLN A 91 0.99 -20.87 -3.06
N ARG A 92 1.11 -19.54 -2.94
CA ARG A 92 2.25 -18.76 -3.45
C ARG A 92 3.34 -18.66 -2.37
N GLY A 93 4.60 -18.61 -2.77
CA GLY A 93 5.72 -18.33 -1.86
C GLY A 93 5.51 -16.99 -1.13
N LEU A 94 5.75 -16.96 0.18
CA LEU A 94 5.53 -15.74 0.97
C LEU A 94 6.42 -14.60 0.50
N ASP A 95 7.72 -14.87 0.25
CA ASP A 95 8.68 -13.87 -0.20
C ASP A 95 8.29 -13.31 -1.57
N TRP A 96 7.88 -14.18 -2.50
CA TRP A 96 7.38 -13.75 -3.79
C TRP A 96 6.14 -12.88 -3.63
N TRP A 97 5.16 -13.31 -2.81
CA TRP A 97 3.94 -12.55 -2.58
C TRP A 97 4.24 -11.18 -1.98
N GLN A 98 5.05 -11.13 -0.94
CA GLN A 98 5.40 -9.88 -0.27
C GLN A 98 6.25 -8.94 -1.14
N SER A 99 7.04 -9.47 -2.07
CA SER A 99 7.77 -8.64 -3.04
C SER A 99 6.87 -7.92 -4.06
N GLN A 100 5.60 -8.33 -4.18
CA GLN A 100 4.63 -7.67 -5.05
C GLN A 100 4.06 -6.38 -4.46
N PHE A 101 4.38 -6.05 -3.20
CA PHE A 101 3.77 -4.92 -2.49
C PHE A 101 4.68 -3.71 -2.37
N GLY A 102 4.10 -2.54 -2.64
CA GLY A 102 4.60 -1.24 -2.16
C GLY A 102 3.71 -0.75 -1.03
N VAL A 103 4.30 -0.48 0.13
CA VAL A 103 3.56 0.03 1.29
C VAL A 103 4.03 1.45 1.59
N VAL A 104 3.08 2.39 1.58
CA VAL A 104 3.31 3.78 1.98
C VAL A 104 2.53 4.04 3.27
N GLN A 105 3.27 4.23 4.35
CA GLN A 105 2.71 4.46 5.67
C GLN A 105 2.29 5.92 5.86
N GLN A 106 1.34 6.13 6.76
CA GLN A 106 0.86 7.43 7.20
C GLN A 106 1.98 8.39 7.58
N VAL A 107 2.95 7.94 8.37
CA VAL A 107 4.14 8.70 8.72
C VAL A 107 5.31 8.11 7.94
N PRO A 108 5.89 8.86 6.98
CA PRO A 108 7.01 8.36 6.21
C PRO A 108 8.21 8.14 7.12
N HIS A 109 8.68 6.91 7.17
CA HIS A 109 9.89 6.56 7.92
C HIS A 109 11.10 6.54 6.99
N LEU A 110 12.09 7.35 7.30
CA LEU A 110 13.40 7.31 6.65
C LEU A 110 14.44 6.74 7.60
N PHE A 111 15.33 5.93 7.05
CA PHE A 111 16.48 5.39 7.77
C PHE A 111 17.60 6.44 7.79
N SER A 112 18.43 6.40 8.83
CA SER A 112 19.67 7.20 8.84
C SER A 112 20.54 6.84 7.65
N GLY A 113 21.23 7.85 7.07
CA GLY A 113 22.02 7.73 5.85
C GLY A 113 21.56 8.73 4.79
N THR A 114 21.93 8.47 3.55
CA THR A 114 21.70 9.40 2.44
C THR A 114 20.32 9.28 1.81
N VAL A 115 19.93 10.26 1.00
CA VAL A 115 18.74 10.17 0.12
C VAL A 115 18.86 8.95 -0.77
N ARG A 116 20.05 8.72 -1.37
CA ARG A 116 20.34 7.54 -2.19
C ARG A 116 20.04 6.24 -1.48
N ASP A 117 20.55 6.06 -0.25
CA ASP A 117 20.37 4.83 0.51
C ASP A 117 18.90 4.59 0.82
N ASN A 118 18.19 5.65 1.19
CA ASN A 118 16.77 5.58 1.47
C ASN A 118 15.93 5.14 0.28
N ILE A 119 16.21 5.62 -0.92
CA ILE A 119 15.47 5.23 -2.12
C ILE A 119 15.88 3.84 -2.59
N ARG A 120 17.20 3.54 -2.57
CA ARG A 120 17.76 2.23 -2.95
C ARG A 120 17.23 1.09 -2.09
N TYR A 121 16.75 1.37 -0.89
CA TYR A 121 16.09 0.36 -0.05
C TYR A 121 14.88 -0.30 -0.73
N GLY A 122 14.23 0.35 -1.70
CA GLY A 122 13.18 -0.25 -2.54
C GLY A 122 13.71 -1.31 -3.51
N ARG A 123 14.96 -1.19 -3.98
CA ARG A 123 15.65 -2.15 -4.83
C ARG A 123 17.16 -1.99 -4.67
N LEU A 124 17.78 -2.91 -3.94
CA LEU A 124 19.15 -2.78 -3.45
C LEU A 124 20.21 -2.73 -4.56
N ASP A 125 19.93 -3.32 -5.72
CA ASP A 125 20.80 -3.35 -6.91
C ASP A 125 20.58 -2.16 -7.86
N ALA A 126 19.72 -1.21 -7.51
CA ALA A 126 19.44 -0.04 -8.35
C ALA A 126 20.65 0.88 -8.42
N ASP A 127 20.98 1.30 -9.64
CA ASP A 127 21.95 2.34 -9.91
C ASP A 127 21.39 3.76 -9.71
N ASP A 128 22.24 4.76 -9.82
CA ASP A 128 21.83 6.15 -9.62
C ASP A 128 20.86 6.64 -10.71
N ASP A 129 20.91 6.09 -11.91
CA ASP A 129 20.01 6.46 -13.00
C ASP A 129 18.59 5.97 -12.69
N ALA A 130 18.45 4.74 -12.17
CA ALA A 130 17.17 4.22 -11.71
C ALA A 130 16.61 5.01 -10.53
N ILE A 131 17.46 5.44 -9.58
CA ILE A 131 17.08 6.29 -8.46
C ILE A 131 16.58 7.66 -8.95
N ARG A 132 17.33 8.30 -9.88
CA ARG A 132 16.92 9.58 -10.48
C ARG A 132 15.61 9.46 -11.26
N ALA A 133 15.43 8.38 -12.01
CA ALA A 133 14.18 8.11 -12.71
C ALA A 133 13.00 7.96 -11.72
N ALA A 134 13.18 7.26 -10.60
CA ALA A 134 12.16 7.16 -9.57
C ALA A 134 11.83 8.52 -8.94
N LEU A 135 12.84 9.34 -8.63
CA LEU A 135 12.66 10.71 -8.14
C LEU A 135 11.90 11.59 -9.14
N GLN A 136 12.23 11.49 -10.42
CA GLN A 136 11.55 12.24 -11.48
C GLN A 136 10.07 11.87 -11.57
N ARG A 137 9.75 10.60 -11.48
CA ARG A 137 8.36 10.10 -11.54
C ARG A 137 7.51 10.61 -10.37
N VAL A 138 8.08 10.72 -9.19
CA VAL A 138 7.39 11.27 -8.02
C VAL A 138 7.58 12.79 -7.87
N ARG A 139 8.13 13.47 -8.90
CA ARG A 139 8.37 14.93 -8.91
C ARG A 139 9.25 15.42 -7.75
N ALA A 140 10.20 14.60 -7.35
CA ALA A 140 11.11 14.89 -6.23
C ALA A 140 12.55 15.21 -6.69
N LEU A 141 12.85 15.07 -7.99
CA LEU A 141 14.21 15.22 -8.49
C LEU A 141 14.76 16.63 -8.28
N ASP A 142 13.94 17.67 -8.51
CA ASP A 142 14.37 19.05 -8.43
C ASP A 142 14.77 19.40 -7.00
N PHE A 143 13.92 19.15 -6.01
CA PHE A 143 14.27 19.47 -4.63
C PHE A 143 15.49 18.67 -4.13
N VAL A 144 15.65 17.40 -4.56
CA VAL A 144 16.81 16.60 -4.19
C VAL A 144 18.08 17.17 -4.83
N SER A 145 17.99 17.66 -6.05
CA SER A 145 19.14 18.29 -6.75
C SER A 145 19.56 19.60 -6.08
N ASP A 146 18.63 20.31 -5.42
CA ASP A 146 18.89 21.55 -4.70
C ASP A 146 19.48 21.33 -3.29
N LEU A 147 19.43 20.08 -2.77
CA LEU A 147 20.07 19.75 -1.51
C LEU A 147 21.60 19.74 -1.65
N GLU A 148 22.32 20.16 -0.60
CA GLU A 148 23.78 20.11 -0.55
C GLU A 148 24.26 18.65 -0.69
N GLY A 149 24.91 18.30 -1.78
CA GLY A 149 25.32 16.93 -2.11
C GLY A 149 24.27 16.09 -2.86
N GLY A 150 23.06 16.61 -3.11
CA GLY A 150 22.05 15.94 -3.92
C GLY A 150 21.65 14.57 -3.35
N LEU A 151 21.91 13.50 -4.08
CA LEU A 151 21.64 12.12 -3.64
C LEU A 151 22.44 11.71 -2.39
N ASP A 152 23.58 12.35 -2.13
CA ASP A 152 24.45 12.08 -0.96
C ASP A 152 24.06 12.92 0.27
N PHE A 153 22.98 13.72 0.18
CA PHE A 153 22.48 14.46 1.32
C PHE A 153 22.08 13.52 2.46
N GLU A 154 22.61 13.79 3.67
CA GLU A 154 22.30 13.05 4.88
C GLU A 154 20.92 13.44 5.42
N VAL A 155 19.98 12.51 5.44
CA VAL A 155 18.59 12.78 5.85
C VAL A 155 18.44 12.95 7.38
N GLY A 156 19.42 12.51 8.15
CA GLY A 156 19.39 12.51 9.61
C GLY A 156 18.51 11.40 10.20
N GLU A 157 18.46 11.32 11.53
CA GLU A 157 17.62 10.33 12.22
C GLU A 157 16.14 10.55 11.91
N GLY A 158 15.46 9.50 11.40
CA GLY A 158 14.06 9.58 11.01
C GLY A 158 13.75 10.60 9.91
N GLY A 159 14.78 11.09 9.18
CA GLY A 159 14.62 12.13 8.17
C GLY A 159 14.54 13.55 8.74
N GLY A 160 15.14 13.79 9.94
CA GLY A 160 15.03 15.06 10.68
C GLY A 160 15.54 16.29 9.93
N ASN A 161 16.41 16.12 8.92
CA ASN A 161 16.92 17.22 8.09
C ASN A 161 16.00 17.59 6.93
N LEU A 162 14.86 16.94 6.78
CA LEU A 162 13.90 17.14 5.69
C LEU A 162 12.53 17.58 6.21
N SER A 163 11.80 18.34 5.40
CA SER A 163 10.39 18.65 5.70
C SER A 163 9.53 17.37 5.62
N GLN A 164 8.33 17.41 6.18
CA GLN A 164 7.40 16.28 6.14
C GLN A 164 7.05 15.87 4.70
N GLY A 165 6.77 16.84 3.83
CA GLY A 165 6.49 16.58 2.42
C GLY A 165 7.67 15.98 1.67
N GLN A 166 8.90 16.47 1.92
CA GLN A 166 10.13 15.90 1.33
C GLN A 166 10.33 14.45 1.76
N ARG A 167 10.13 14.14 3.06
CA ARG A 167 10.18 12.75 3.55
C ARG A 167 9.15 11.86 2.85
N GLN A 168 7.95 12.39 2.63
CA GLN A 168 6.89 11.65 1.95
C GLN A 168 7.24 11.37 0.48
N LEU A 169 7.78 12.35 -0.24
CA LEU A 169 8.23 12.17 -1.62
C LEU A 169 9.38 11.16 -1.74
N ILE A 170 10.35 11.17 -0.83
CA ILE A 170 11.42 10.15 -0.81
C ILE A 170 10.86 8.75 -0.51
N SER A 171 9.91 8.64 0.41
CA SER A 171 9.22 7.37 0.70
C SER A 171 8.43 6.86 -0.51
N LEU A 172 7.79 7.76 -1.26
CA LEU A 172 7.12 7.43 -2.53
C LEU A 172 8.12 6.98 -3.59
N ALA A 173 9.27 7.66 -3.73
CA ALA A 173 10.32 7.26 -4.67
C ALA A 173 10.87 5.86 -4.35
N ARG A 174 11.08 5.56 -3.06
CA ARG A 174 11.45 4.21 -2.59
C ARG A 174 10.43 3.16 -3.02
N ALA A 175 9.16 3.44 -2.75
CA ALA A 175 8.07 2.53 -3.08
C ALA A 175 7.90 2.37 -4.60
N PHE A 176 8.11 3.45 -5.37
CA PHE A 176 8.08 3.40 -6.84
C PHE A 176 9.25 2.57 -7.41
N LEU A 177 10.46 2.73 -6.86
CA LEU A 177 11.66 2.02 -7.30
C LEU A 177 11.54 0.49 -7.12
N ALA A 178 10.79 0.04 -6.11
CA ALA A 178 10.49 -1.37 -5.88
C ALA A 178 9.64 -1.98 -7.01
N ASP A 179 8.97 -1.14 -7.82
CA ASP A 179 8.09 -1.52 -8.93
C ASP A 179 7.07 -2.60 -8.54
N PRO A 180 6.28 -2.39 -7.48
CA PRO A 180 5.32 -3.35 -6.99
C PRO A 180 4.09 -3.42 -7.90
N GLN A 181 3.37 -4.54 -7.85
CA GLN A 181 2.11 -4.72 -8.58
C GLN A 181 0.88 -4.30 -7.75
N ILE A 182 1.03 -4.30 -6.43
CA ILE A 182 -0.03 -3.94 -5.48
C ILE A 182 0.50 -2.84 -4.57
N PHE A 183 -0.26 -1.75 -4.46
CA PHE A 183 0.03 -0.66 -3.51
C PHE A 183 -0.93 -0.69 -2.33
N ILE A 184 -0.37 -0.58 -1.13
CA ILE A 184 -1.13 -0.30 0.09
C ILE A 184 -0.69 1.07 0.59
N MET A 185 -1.63 1.99 0.72
CA MET A 185 -1.38 3.33 1.22
C MET A 185 -2.28 3.62 2.41
N ASP A 186 -1.66 4.02 3.53
CA ASP A 186 -2.39 4.59 4.66
C ASP A 186 -2.27 6.11 4.57
N GLU A 187 -3.39 6.77 4.27
CA GLU A 187 -3.42 8.21 4.01
C GLU A 187 -3.53 8.99 5.32
N ALA A 188 -2.49 9.77 5.60
CA ALA A 188 -2.49 10.68 6.75
C ALA A 188 -3.18 12.01 6.45
N THR A 189 -3.79 12.55 7.49
CA THR A 189 -4.04 13.99 7.59
C THR A 189 -2.75 14.69 8.03
N SER A 190 -1.80 14.89 7.13
CA SER A 190 -0.59 15.65 7.46
C SER A 190 -0.78 17.13 7.14
N SER A 191 -0.30 17.99 8.02
CA SER A 191 -0.23 19.45 7.79
C SER A 191 0.94 19.74 6.85
N VAL A 192 0.71 19.56 5.55
CA VAL A 192 1.64 19.92 4.49
C VAL A 192 1.01 21.13 3.78
N ASP A 193 1.82 22.06 3.29
CA ASP A 193 1.33 23.18 2.50
C ASP A 193 0.66 22.70 1.20
N ALA A 194 -0.23 23.53 0.64
CA ALA A 194 -1.08 23.13 -0.49
C ALA A 194 -0.28 22.80 -1.78
N GLU A 195 0.87 23.42 -2.00
CA GLU A 195 1.72 23.17 -3.17
C GLU A 195 2.40 21.81 -3.06
N THR A 196 3.02 21.54 -1.91
CA THR A 196 3.62 20.24 -1.62
C THR A 196 2.57 19.12 -1.62
N GLU A 197 1.37 19.38 -1.08
CA GLU A 197 0.26 18.43 -1.14
C GLU A 197 -0.14 18.09 -2.58
N SER A 198 -0.24 19.08 -3.45
CA SER A 198 -0.53 18.87 -4.88
C SER A 198 0.54 18.02 -5.56
N THR A 199 1.82 18.24 -5.23
CA THR A 199 2.94 17.46 -5.76
C THR A 199 2.88 16.00 -5.29
N ILE A 200 2.63 15.78 -4.00
CA ILE A 200 2.46 14.44 -3.42
C ILE A 200 1.29 13.72 -4.08
N GLN A 201 0.13 14.40 -4.25
CA GLN A 201 -1.03 13.79 -4.89
C GLN A 201 -0.75 13.38 -6.33
N ALA A 202 -0.07 14.23 -7.10
CA ALA A 202 0.32 13.88 -8.47
C ALA A 202 1.31 12.71 -8.52
N ALA A 203 2.22 12.60 -7.56
CA ALA A 203 3.12 11.46 -7.42
C ALA A 203 2.35 10.17 -7.09
N VAL A 204 1.37 10.25 -6.19
CA VAL A 204 0.49 9.14 -5.83
C VAL A 204 -0.32 8.68 -7.06
N ASP A 205 -0.96 9.58 -7.78
CA ASP A 205 -1.74 9.25 -8.98
C ASP A 205 -0.88 8.54 -10.04
N GLU A 206 0.39 8.95 -10.19
CA GLU A 206 1.34 8.31 -11.11
C GLU A 206 1.74 6.90 -10.64
N ILE A 207 1.96 6.72 -9.34
CA ILE A 207 2.35 5.43 -8.75
C ILE A 207 1.22 4.41 -8.87
N LEU A 208 -0.03 4.84 -8.67
CA LEU A 208 -1.19 3.94 -8.68
C LEU A 208 -1.64 3.53 -10.08
N ARG A 209 -1.16 4.21 -11.12
CA ARG A 209 -1.55 3.92 -12.51
C ARG A 209 -1.18 2.49 -12.90
N ASP A 210 -2.12 1.78 -13.52
CA ASP A 210 -1.97 0.39 -14.00
C ASP A 210 -1.61 -0.64 -12.92
N ARG A 211 -1.88 -0.35 -11.65
CA ARG A 211 -1.61 -1.22 -10.51
C ARG A 211 -2.89 -1.49 -9.72
N ILE A 212 -2.86 -2.51 -8.88
CA ILE A 212 -3.89 -2.69 -7.87
C ILE A 212 -3.54 -1.78 -6.69
N ALA A 213 -4.45 -0.92 -6.28
CA ALA A 213 -4.23 -0.01 -5.16
C ALA A 213 -5.29 -0.19 -4.07
N VAL A 214 -4.83 -0.24 -2.82
CA VAL A 214 -5.69 -0.22 -1.62
C VAL A 214 -5.29 0.98 -0.78
N VAL A 215 -6.22 1.92 -0.62
CA VAL A 215 -5.99 3.15 0.14
C VAL A 215 -6.89 3.15 1.37
N ILE A 216 -6.28 3.25 2.56
CA ILE A 216 -7.02 3.55 3.79
C ILE A 216 -7.25 5.06 3.75
N ALA A 217 -8.45 5.45 3.27
CA ALA A 217 -8.73 6.82 2.91
C ALA A 217 -9.23 7.63 4.11
N HIS A 218 -8.60 8.77 4.32
CA HIS A 218 -8.98 9.79 5.31
C HIS A 218 -9.35 11.13 4.65
N ARG A 219 -9.09 11.27 3.34
CA ARG A 219 -9.39 12.49 2.56
C ARG A 219 -10.52 12.25 1.58
N LEU A 220 -11.44 13.20 1.51
CA LEU A 220 -12.55 13.12 0.58
C LEU A 220 -12.09 13.11 -0.89
N SER A 221 -10.98 13.78 -1.21
CA SER A 221 -10.40 13.79 -2.56
C SER A 221 -10.00 12.40 -3.02
N THR A 222 -9.39 11.59 -2.16
CA THR A 222 -8.99 10.21 -2.44
C THR A 222 -10.22 9.30 -2.60
N ILE A 223 -11.20 9.44 -1.69
CA ILE A 223 -12.45 8.67 -1.76
C ILE A 223 -13.17 8.91 -3.09
N ARG A 224 -13.25 10.17 -3.54
CA ARG A 224 -13.95 10.54 -4.78
C ARG A 224 -13.29 9.99 -6.06
N ARG A 225 -12.00 9.71 -6.02
CA ARG A 225 -11.23 9.21 -7.17
C ARG A 225 -11.12 7.68 -7.20
N ALA A 226 -11.48 7.01 -6.11
CA ALA A 226 -11.43 5.56 -6.04
C ALA A 226 -12.48 4.93 -6.96
N ASP A 227 -12.06 3.86 -7.65
CA ASP A 227 -12.95 3.08 -8.52
C ASP A 227 -13.94 2.26 -7.71
N LEU A 228 -13.53 1.82 -6.53
CA LEU A 228 -14.36 1.08 -5.58
C LEU A 228 -14.14 1.64 -4.18
N ILE A 229 -15.23 1.90 -3.48
CA ILE A 229 -15.24 2.29 -2.08
C ILE A 229 -15.89 1.16 -1.30
N LEU A 230 -15.24 0.71 -0.22
CA LEU A 230 -15.84 -0.16 0.79
C LEU A 230 -15.99 0.62 2.09
N VAL A 231 -17.23 0.76 2.53
CA VAL A 231 -17.55 1.33 3.84
C VAL A 231 -17.61 0.20 4.84
N LEU A 232 -16.72 0.26 5.83
CA LEU A 232 -16.58 -0.74 6.87
C LEU A 232 -17.19 -0.25 8.19
N ASP A 233 -18.03 -1.07 8.79
CA ASP A 233 -18.57 -0.87 10.11
C ASP A 233 -18.53 -2.19 10.90
N GLN A 234 -17.89 -2.18 12.06
CA GLN A 234 -17.75 -3.35 12.95
C GLN A 234 -17.31 -4.64 12.21
N GLY A 235 -16.30 -4.52 11.36
CA GLY A 235 -15.73 -5.65 10.64
C GLY A 235 -16.52 -6.16 9.42
N LYS A 236 -17.60 -5.47 9.04
CA LYS A 236 -18.43 -5.82 7.88
C LYS A 236 -18.40 -4.74 6.83
N VAL A 237 -18.53 -5.13 5.56
CA VAL A 237 -18.80 -4.20 4.47
C VAL A 237 -20.29 -3.85 4.51
N VAL A 238 -20.60 -2.60 4.87
CA VAL A 238 -21.98 -2.12 4.97
C VAL A 238 -22.44 -1.43 3.70
N GLU A 239 -21.51 -0.83 2.95
CA GLU A 239 -21.77 -0.21 1.65
C GLU A 239 -20.58 -0.44 0.72
N ARG A 240 -20.86 -0.57 -0.58
CA ARG A 240 -19.84 -0.69 -1.61
C ARG A 240 -20.31 -0.05 -2.92
N GLY A 241 -19.39 0.56 -3.66
CA GLY A 241 -19.64 1.16 -4.96
C GLY A 241 -18.66 2.29 -5.26
N SER A 242 -18.84 2.95 -6.40
CA SER A 242 -18.16 4.22 -6.70
C SER A 242 -18.74 5.34 -5.83
N HIS A 243 -18.04 6.47 -5.79
CA HIS A 243 -18.55 7.65 -5.07
C HIS A 243 -19.94 8.09 -5.57
N GLU A 244 -20.17 8.05 -6.87
CA GLU A 244 -21.45 8.46 -7.48
C GLU A 244 -22.58 7.50 -7.10
N GLU A 245 -22.33 6.18 -7.12
CA GLU A 245 -23.30 5.16 -6.72
C GLU A 245 -23.69 5.30 -5.25
N LEU A 246 -22.71 5.50 -4.36
CA LEU A 246 -22.98 5.68 -2.93
C LEU A 246 -23.75 6.96 -2.63
N MET A 247 -23.44 8.06 -3.33
CA MET A 247 -24.20 9.32 -3.21
C MET A 247 -25.65 9.18 -3.68
N GLN A 248 -25.91 8.42 -4.74
CA GLN A 248 -27.26 8.14 -5.22
C GLN A 248 -28.05 7.24 -4.28
N ALA A 249 -27.39 6.26 -3.66
CA ALA A 249 -28.00 5.37 -2.68
C ALA A 249 -28.39 6.08 -1.36
N ARG A 250 -27.93 7.34 -1.15
CA ARG A 250 -28.11 8.11 0.09
C ARG A 250 -27.72 7.30 1.34
N GLY A 251 -26.66 6.55 1.24
CA GLY A 251 -26.08 5.78 2.33
C GLY A 251 -25.53 6.66 3.48
N ARG A 252 -24.78 6.06 4.37
CA ARG A 252 -24.20 6.71 5.56
C ARG A 252 -23.14 7.76 5.22
#